data_91ee0a7c8a875b98e307473f826913e9
#
_entry.id   91ee0a7c8a875b98e307473f826913e9
#
_cell.length_a   1.000
_cell.length_b   1.000
_cell.length_c   1.000
_cell.angle_alpha   90.00
_cell.angle_beta   90.00
_cell.angle_gamma   90.00
#
_symmetry.space_group_name_H-M   'P 1'
#
loop_
_entity.id
_entity.type
_entity.pdbx_description
1 polymer ?
#
loop_
_entity_poly.entity_id
_entity_poly.type
_entity_poly.pdbx_seq_one_letter_code
_entity_poly.pdbx_strand_id
1 'polypeptide(L)'
;DTEDCEADIEAVMAAQPAGIMLPKPRHARDAVKLSERIDVLENHHGIEHGQTKIIALCTEHPEALLTLHSYVGTVPRLTGLSWGAEDLSAAVGATTNRSTKGEWLPPYEMARSMCLFAAAAAEVAAIDTVFTDFRDEAGLVGYAVKACRDGFAGMLAIHPAQIGPINAAFSPS
;
A
#
# COMPACT_ATOMS: atom_id res chain seq x y z
N ASP A 1 11.75 9.99 4.82
CA ASP A 1 13.01 10.48 5.42
C ASP A 1 12.87 11.95 5.87
N THR A 2 12.06 12.20 6.90
CA THR A 2 12.03 13.47 7.61
C THR A 2 12.81 13.28 8.91
N GLU A 3 13.34 14.36 9.47
CA GLU A 3 14.03 14.35 10.78
C GLU A 3 13.13 13.82 11.90
N ASP A 4 11.80 13.97 11.74
CA ASP A 4 10.79 13.53 12.70
C ASP A 4 10.43 12.03 12.61
N CYS A 5 10.83 11.33 11.52
CA CYS A 5 10.42 9.95 11.25
C CYS A 5 10.77 8.99 12.41
N GLU A 6 11.94 9.16 13.02
CA GLU A 6 12.37 8.33 14.16
C GLU A 6 11.52 8.58 15.41
N ALA A 7 11.21 9.84 15.70
CA ALA A 7 10.38 10.21 16.85
C ALA A 7 8.91 9.76 16.63
N ASP A 8 8.42 9.88 15.41
CA ASP A 8 7.06 9.48 15.05
C ASP A 8 6.87 7.96 15.21
N ILE A 9 7.81 7.16 14.69
CA ILE A 9 7.69 5.70 14.78
C ILE A 9 7.80 5.23 16.23
N GLU A 10 8.69 5.84 17.04
CA GLU A 10 8.83 5.52 18.45
C GLU A 10 7.53 5.83 19.22
N ALA A 11 6.91 6.99 18.96
CA ALA A 11 5.64 7.37 19.59
C ALA A 11 4.50 6.43 19.18
N VAL A 12 4.43 6.05 17.92
CA VAL A 12 3.38 5.13 17.41
C VAL A 12 3.56 3.73 17.97
N MET A 13 4.80 3.24 18.09
CA MET A 13 5.07 1.89 18.61
C MET A 13 4.68 1.73 20.08
N ALA A 14 4.69 2.80 20.88
CA ALA A 14 4.18 2.77 22.26
C ALA A 14 2.70 2.39 22.35
N ALA A 15 1.91 2.65 21.28
CA ALA A 15 0.50 2.26 21.17
C ALA A 15 0.28 0.80 20.68
N GLN A 16 1.34 0.04 20.44
CA GLN A 16 1.32 -1.36 20.00
C GLN A 16 0.48 -1.57 18.72
N PRO A 17 0.79 -0.90 17.60
CA PRO A 17 0.02 -1.02 16.38
C PRO A 17 0.13 -2.43 15.79
N ALA A 18 -0.95 -2.92 15.17
CA ALA A 18 -0.93 -4.19 14.44
C ALA A 18 -0.02 -4.15 13.20
N GLY A 19 0.23 -2.97 12.65
CA GLY A 19 1.12 -2.79 11.51
C GLY A 19 1.36 -1.32 11.18
N ILE A 20 2.35 -1.08 10.34
CA ILE A 20 2.75 0.22 9.84
C ILE A 20 2.68 0.21 8.31
N MET A 21 2.10 1.25 7.73
CA MET A 21 2.15 1.48 6.30
C MET A 21 3.40 2.31 5.98
N LEU A 22 4.28 1.77 5.12
CA LEU A 22 5.48 2.44 4.65
C LEU A 22 5.18 3.18 3.34
N PRO A 23 5.11 4.52 3.34
CA PRO A 23 4.97 5.29 2.12
C PRO A 23 6.31 5.45 1.41
N LYS A 24 6.26 5.63 0.10
CA LYS A 24 7.37 6.06 -0.76
C LYS A 24 8.66 5.22 -0.67
N PRO A 25 8.63 3.90 -0.42
CA PRO A 25 9.83 3.09 -0.55
C PRO A 25 10.28 3.06 -2.01
N ARG A 26 11.58 3.13 -2.23
CA ARG A 26 12.18 3.01 -3.57
C ARG A 26 12.65 1.58 -3.88
N HIS A 27 12.82 0.78 -2.83
CA HIS A 27 13.31 -0.58 -2.90
C HIS A 27 12.87 -1.34 -1.63
N ALA A 28 12.77 -2.67 -1.68
CA ALA A 28 12.45 -3.48 -0.51
C ALA A 28 13.42 -3.28 0.68
N ARG A 29 14.64 -2.82 0.43
CA ARG A 29 15.60 -2.44 1.50
C ARG A 29 15.05 -1.39 2.45
N ASP A 30 14.16 -0.51 1.99
CA ASP A 30 13.56 0.51 2.85
C ASP A 30 12.58 -0.14 3.84
N ALA A 31 11.85 -1.17 3.39
CA ALA A 31 10.99 -1.96 4.26
C ALA A 31 11.82 -2.87 5.21
N VAL A 32 12.99 -3.37 4.78
CA VAL A 32 13.92 -4.11 5.65
C VAL A 32 14.43 -3.21 6.76
N LYS A 33 14.88 -1.99 6.47
CA LYS A 33 15.33 -1.02 7.48
C LYS A 33 14.22 -0.69 8.48
N LEU A 34 12.98 -0.52 7.98
CA LEU A 34 11.84 -0.33 8.87
C LEU A 34 11.60 -1.55 9.75
N SER A 35 11.71 -2.78 9.19
CA SER A 35 11.59 -4.02 9.96
C SER A 35 12.62 -4.11 11.08
N GLU A 36 13.89 -3.82 10.80
CA GLU A 36 14.97 -3.79 11.80
C GLU A 36 14.71 -2.75 12.90
N ARG A 37 14.17 -1.59 12.52
CA ARG A 37 13.79 -0.56 13.50
C ARG A 37 12.62 -1.00 14.39
N ILE A 38 11.61 -1.64 13.80
CA ILE A 38 10.48 -2.22 14.53
C ILE A 38 10.95 -3.29 15.52
N ASP A 39 11.93 -4.14 15.16
CA ASP A 39 12.48 -5.16 16.06
C ASP A 39 13.03 -4.54 17.35
N VAL A 40 13.77 -3.43 17.23
CA VAL A 40 14.30 -2.70 18.38
C VAL A 40 13.19 -2.11 19.23
N LEU A 41 12.16 -1.53 18.60
CA LEU A 41 11.06 -0.88 19.30
C LEU A 41 10.09 -1.90 19.93
N GLU A 42 9.85 -3.04 19.31
CA GLU A 42 9.09 -4.13 19.92
C GLU A 42 9.77 -4.61 21.22
N ASN A 43 11.08 -4.82 21.17
CA ASN A 43 11.83 -5.19 22.36
C ASN A 43 11.79 -4.10 23.45
N HIS A 44 11.91 -2.82 23.07
CA HIS A 44 11.85 -1.69 23.99
C HIS A 44 10.49 -1.57 24.70
N HIS A 45 9.40 -1.78 23.97
CA HIS A 45 8.05 -1.64 24.49
C HIS A 45 7.43 -2.96 25.01
N GLY A 46 8.17 -4.08 25.01
CA GLY A 46 7.69 -5.37 25.44
C GLY A 46 6.62 -5.98 24.53
N ILE A 47 6.64 -5.64 23.25
CA ILE A 47 5.77 -6.19 22.23
C ILE A 47 6.38 -7.51 21.74
N GLU A 48 5.56 -8.50 21.42
CA GLU A 48 6.02 -9.76 20.88
C GLU A 48 6.74 -9.55 19.54
N HIS A 49 7.92 -10.16 19.39
CA HIS A 49 8.71 -10.04 18.16
C HIS A 49 7.93 -10.48 16.92
N GLY A 50 7.89 -9.64 15.91
CA GLY A 50 7.16 -9.90 14.67
C GLY A 50 5.67 -9.58 14.71
N GLN A 51 5.14 -9.06 15.81
CA GLN A 51 3.73 -8.70 15.94
C GLN A 51 3.36 -7.56 14.99
N THR A 52 4.15 -6.49 14.96
CA THR A 52 3.89 -5.33 14.09
C THR A 52 4.23 -5.65 12.64
N LYS A 53 3.25 -5.58 11.75
CA LYS A 53 3.40 -5.91 10.33
C LYS A 53 3.69 -4.67 9.48
N ILE A 54 4.06 -4.91 8.21
CA ILE A 54 4.33 -3.84 7.25
C ILE A 54 3.46 -4.03 6.00
N ILE A 55 2.83 -2.94 5.55
CA ILE A 55 2.29 -2.79 4.21
C ILE A 55 3.11 -1.71 3.51
N ALA A 56 3.63 -1.96 2.31
CA ALA A 56 4.42 -1.00 1.57
C ALA A 56 3.65 -0.42 0.37
N LEU A 57 3.64 0.93 0.24
CA LEU A 57 3.15 1.64 -0.96
C LEU A 57 4.26 1.65 -2.03
N CYS A 58 4.39 0.57 -2.78
CA CYS A 58 5.59 0.19 -3.52
C CYS A 58 5.73 0.82 -4.91
N THR A 59 4.89 1.78 -5.32
CA THR A 59 4.91 2.34 -6.68
C THR A 59 4.87 3.86 -6.76
N GLU A 60 5.05 4.57 -5.67
CA GLU A 60 4.93 6.03 -5.63
C GLU A 60 6.09 6.78 -6.31
N HIS A 61 7.15 6.05 -6.69
CA HIS A 61 8.27 6.54 -7.48
C HIS A 61 8.51 5.66 -8.71
N PRO A 62 8.92 6.21 -9.86
CA PRO A 62 9.25 5.41 -11.04
C PRO A 62 10.34 4.36 -10.80
N GLU A 63 11.35 4.70 -10.00
CA GLU A 63 12.42 3.78 -9.57
C GLU A 63 11.87 2.57 -8.82
N ALA A 64 10.87 2.78 -7.96
CA ALA A 64 10.25 1.71 -7.19
C ALA A 64 9.59 0.65 -8.09
N LEU A 65 8.95 1.05 -9.19
CA LEU A 65 8.39 0.13 -10.18
C LEU A 65 9.44 -0.81 -10.77
N LEU A 66 10.65 -0.31 -11.03
CA LEU A 66 11.74 -1.09 -11.61
C LEU A 66 12.38 -2.07 -10.61
N THR A 67 12.11 -1.90 -9.31
CA THR A 67 12.68 -2.70 -8.22
C THR A 67 11.67 -3.59 -7.49
N LEU A 68 10.43 -3.70 -7.98
CA LEU A 68 9.37 -4.46 -7.32
C LEU A 68 9.74 -5.93 -7.04
N HIS A 69 10.53 -6.55 -7.92
CA HIS A 69 11.03 -7.91 -7.72
C HIS A 69 11.83 -8.08 -6.41
N SER A 70 12.36 -6.99 -5.86
CA SER A 70 13.14 -7.03 -4.62
C SER A 70 12.33 -7.39 -3.38
N TYR A 71 11.00 -7.30 -3.43
CA TYR A 71 10.15 -7.69 -2.31
C TYR A 71 10.01 -9.21 -2.12
N VAL A 72 10.36 -10.00 -3.13
CA VAL A 72 10.20 -11.47 -3.07
C VAL A 72 11.14 -12.07 -2.03
N GLY A 73 10.58 -12.62 -0.94
CA GLY A 73 11.32 -13.31 0.12
C GLY A 73 12.27 -12.45 0.95
N THR A 74 12.13 -11.10 0.91
CA THR A 74 13.16 -10.21 1.47
C THR A 74 12.74 -9.54 2.78
N VAL A 75 11.44 -9.32 3.01
CA VAL A 75 10.92 -8.55 4.16
C VAL A 75 10.06 -9.44 5.05
N PRO A 76 10.58 -9.89 6.21
CA PRO A 76 9.87 -10.86 7.06
C PRO A 76 8.52 -10.38 7.61
N ARG A 77 8.36 -9.06 7.80
CA ARG A 77 7.13 -8.44 8.34
C ARG A 77 6.13 -7.99 7.29
N LEU A 78 6.47 -8.18 6.00
CA LEU A 78 5.61 -7.73 4.89
C LEU A 78 4.35 -8.59 4.83
N THR A 79 3.20 -7.96 4.90
CA THR A 79 1.89 -8.63 4.77
C THR A 79 1.09 -8.12 3.58
N GLY A 80 1.52 -7.00 2.98
CA GLY A 80 0.83 -6.46 1.82
C GLY A 80 1.68 -5.47 1.03
N LEU A 81 1.37 -5.39 -0.26
CA LEU A 81 1.84 -4.33 -1.15
C LEU A 81 0.63 -3.53 -1.63
N SER A 82 0.79 -2.23 -1.67
CA SER A 82 -0.18 -1.31 -2.26
C SER A 82 0.50 -0.38 -3.25
N TRP A 83 -0.29 0.32 -4.05
CA TRP A 83 0.23 1.22 -5.07
C TRP A 83 -0.40 2.61 -4.95
N GLY A 84 0.32 3.64 -5.37
CA GLY A 84 -0.11 5.04 -5.31
C GLY A 84 -0.06 5.69 -6.68
N ALA A 85 -1.22 6.06 -7.23
CA ALA A 85 -1.33 6.70 -8.54
C ALA A 85 -0.98 8.19 -8.49
N GLU A 86 -1.34 8.86 -7.39
CA GLU A 86 -1.23 10.31 -7.28
C GLU A 86 0.24 10.74 -7.21
N ASP A 87 1.00 10.17 -6.27
CA ASP A 87 2.43 10.46 -6.14
C ASP A 87 3.23 10.00 -7.37
N LEU A 88 2.90 8.85 -7.96
CA LEU A 88 3.52 8.38 -9.19
C LEU A 88 3.29 9.36 -10.34
N SER A 89 2.06 9.89 -10.49
CA SER A 89 1.76 10.85 -11.55
C SER A 89 2.54 12.14 -11.39
N ALA A 90 2.65 12.64 -10.16
CA ALA A 90 3.47 13.81 -9.86
C ALA A 90 4.96 13.54 -10.15
N ALA A 91 5.47 12.38 -9.78
CA ALA A 91 6.87 12.00 -9.98
C ALA A 91 7.27 11.88 -11.45
N VAL A 92 6.36 11.49 -12.34
CA VAL A 92 6.61 11.43 -13.79
C VAL A 92 6.26 12.74 -14.51
N GLY A 93 5.77 13.76 -13.79
CA GLY A 93 5.40 15.05 -14.37
C GLY A 93 4.12 15.01 -15.21
N ALA A 94 3.21 14.06 -14.94
CA ALA A 94 1.95 13.95 -15.65
C ALA A 94 0.95 15.02 -15.20
N THR A 95 0.14 15.52 -16.13
CA THR A 95 -0.93 16.49 -15.85
C THR A 95 -2.20 15.84 -15.32
N THR A 96 -2.37 14.54 -15.54
CA THR A 96 -3.47 13.72 -15.04
C THR A 96 -3.08 12.24 -15.04
N ASN A 97 -3.69 11.46 -14.18
CA ASN A 97 -3.55 10.00 -14.13
C ASN A 97 -4.79 9.28 -14.67
N ARG A 98 -5.88 10.01 -14.97
CA ARG A 98 -7.15 9.43 -15.44
C ARG A 98 -7.62 10.01 -16.76
N SER A 99 -8.35 9.21 -17.51
CA SER A 99 -9.08 9.63 -18.71
C SER A 99 -10.29 10.49 -18.33
N THR A 100 -10.92 11.11 -19.34
CA THR A 100 -12.19 11.86 -19.16
C THR A 100 -13.37 10.97 -18.70
N LYS A 101 -13.21 9.63 -18.77
CA LYS A 101 -14.18 8.65 -18.28
C LYS A 101 -13.84 8.14 -16.87
N GLY A 102 -12.80 8.69 -16.22
CA GLY A 102 -12.36 8.25 -14.89
C GLY A 102 -11.50 6.98 -14.87
N GLU A 103 -11.18 6.40 -16.02
CA GLU A 103 -10.34 5.21 -16.13
C GLU A 103 -8.86 5.59 -15.94
N TRP A 104 -8.07 4.69 -15.36
CA TRP A 104 -6.63 4.90 -15.28
C TRP A 104 -5.99 4.99 -16.66
N LEU A 105 -5.07 5.93 -16.85
CA LEU A 105 -4.24 5.97 -18.06
C LEU A 105 -3.25 4.80 -18.05
N PRO A 106 -2.77 4.34 -19.23
CA PRO A 106 -1.96 3.14 -19.36
C PRO A 106 -0.76 3.02 -18.41
N PRO A 107 0.01 4.07 -18.10
CA PRO A 107 1.12 3.96 -17.14
C PRO A 107 0.66 3.55 -15.74
N TYR A 108 -0.52 3.99 -15.30
CA TYR A 108 -1.05 3.71 -13.96
C TYR A 108 -1.74 2.34 -13.89
N GLU A 109 -2.43 1.91 -14.97
CA GLU A 109 -2.90 0.53 -15.11
C GLU A 109 -1.73 -0.46 -15.09
N MET A 110 -0.61 -0.11 -15.73
CA MET A 110 0.60 -0.91 -15.67
C MET A 110 1.16 -0.97 -14.25
N ALA A 111 1.29 0.16 -13.55
CA ALA A 111 1.80 0.22 -12.18
C ALA A 111 0.92 -0.61 -11.22
N ARG A 112 -0.41 -0.51 -11.37
CA ARG A 112 -1.40 -1.30 -10.63
C ARG A 112 -1.20 -2.80 -10.86
N SER A 113 -1.05 -3.22 -12.12
CA SER A 113 -0.82 -4.61 -12.49
C SER A 113 0.52 -5.14 -11.97
N MET A 114 1.58 -4.33 -12.05
CA MET A 114 2.90 -4.69 -11.53
C MET A 114 2.88 -4.86 -10.00
N CYS A 115 2.15 -4.01 -9.26
CA CYS A 115 1.95 -4.17 -7.83
C CYS A 115 1.25 -5.50 -7.50
N LEU A 116 0.17 -5.84 -8.23
CA LEU A 116 -0.54 -7.11 -8.06
C LEU A 116 0.38 -8.31 -8.29
N PHE A 117 1.17 -8.31 -9.36
CA PHE A 117 2.11 -9.40 -9.65
C PHE A 117 3.24 -9.48 -8.63
N ALA A 118 3.76 -8.34 -8.16
CA ALA A 118 4.78 -8.30 -7.13
C ALA A 118 4.27 -8.86 -5.80
N ALA A 119 3.04 -8.50 -5.40
CA ALA A 119 2.41 -9.02 -4.19
C ALA A 119 2.21 -10.54 -4.29
N ALA A 120 1.70 -11.02 -5.42
CA ALA A 120 1.54 -12.46 -5.65
C ALA A 120 2.87 -13.22 -5.61
N ALA A 121 3.92 -12.66 -6.24
CA ALA A 121 5.25 -13.27 -6.23
C ALA A 121 5.92 -13.24 -4.84
N ALA A 122 5.61 -12.23 -4.02
CA ALA A 122 6.09 -12.11 -2.64
C ALA A 122 5.20 -12.88 -1.64
N GLU A 123 4.13 -13.54 -2.10
CA GLU A 123 3.16 -14.28 -1.27
C GLU A 123 2.50 -13.41 -0.19
N VAL A 124 2.20 -12.14 -0.53
CA VAL A 124 1.54 -11.18 0.36
C VAL A 124 0.25 -10.62 -0.27
N ALA A 125 -0.57 -9.96 0.54
CA ALA A 125 -1.81 -9.36 0.05
C ALA A 125 -1.54 -8.21 -0.93
N ALA A 126 -2.22 -8.20 -2.07
CA ALA A 126 -2.31 -7.02 -2.93
C ALA A 126 -3.46 -6.13 -2.43
N ILE A 127 -3.15 -4.87 -2.09
CA ILE A 127 -4.13 -3.88 -1.62
C ILE A 127 -4.26 -2.80 -2.68
N ASP A 128 -5.47 -2.60 -3.21
CA ASP A 128 -5.68 -1.58 -4.25
C ASP A 128 -5.62 -0.16 -3.66
N THR A 129 -5.40 0.81 -4.53
CA THR A 129 -5.26 2.23 -4.17
C THR A 129 -6.57 2.85 -3.71
N VAL A 130 -6.49 4.10 -3.26
CA VAL A 130 -7.64 4.89 -2.83
C VAL A 130 -8.58 5.27 -3.98
N PHE A 131 -9.87 5.40 -3.67
CA PHE A 131 -10.86 6.02 -4.56
C PHE A 131 -11.10 7.46 -4.09
N THR A 132 -10.64 8.43 -4.87
CA THR A 132 -10.54 9.83 -4.43
C THR A 132 -11.88 10.55 -4.35
N ASP A 133 -12.87 10.20 -5.19
CA ASP A 133 -14.22 10.78 -5.09
C ASP A 133 -15.06 10.02 -4.05
N PHE A 134 -14.86 10.36 -2.78
CA PHE A 134 -15.58 9.72 -1.67
C PHE A 134 -17.09 9.98 -1.65
N ARG A 135 -17.62 10.86 -2.53
CA ARG A 135 -19.07 11.12 -2.69
C ARG A 135 -19.71 10.22 -3.75
N ASP A 136 -18.92 9.64 -4.63
CA ASP A 136 -19.40 8.70 -5.66
C ASP A 136 -19.36 7.26 -5.12
N GLU A 137 -20.36 6.88 -4.35
CA GLU A 137 -20.49 5.51 -3.80
C GLU A 137 -20.64 4.46 -4.90
N ALA A 138 -21.40 4.76 -5.96
CA ALA A 138 -21.62 3.82 -7.05
C ALA A 138 -20.32 3.53 -7.82
N GLY A 139 -19.52 4.57 -8.09
CA GLY A 139 -18.21 4.45 -8.68
C GLY A 139 -17.24 3.67 -7.79
N LEU A 140 -17.26 3.93 -6.47
CA LEU A 140 -16.46 3.16 -5.50
C LEU A 140 -16.80 1.68 -5.51
N VAL A 141 -18.09 1.32 -5.46
CA VAL A 141 -18.55 -0.09 -5.51
C VAL A 141 -18.08 -0.76 -6.79
N GLY A 142 -18.29 -0.11 -7.95
CA GLY A 142 -17.82 -0.62 -9.24
C GLY A 142 -16.32 -0.86 -9.28
N TYR A 143 -15.55 0.09 -8.74
CA TYR A 143 -14.09 0.00 -8.65
C TYR A 143 -13.65 -1.13 -7.70
N ALA A 144 -14.23 -1.25 -6.51
CA ALA A 144 -13.89 -2.28 -5.53
C ALA A 144 -14.22 -3.69 -6.03
N VAL A 145 -15.38 -3.88 -6.71
CA VAL A 145 -15.73 -5.14 -7.35
C VAL A 145 -14.75 -5.51 -8.47
N LYS A 146 -14.32 -4.52 -9.29
CA LYS A 146 -13.26 -4.73 -10.29
C LYS A 146 -11.97 -5.16 -9.62
N ALA A 147 -11.53 -4.48 -8.55
CA ALA A 147 -10.32 -4.80 -7.82
C ALA A 147 -10.33 -6.23 -7.24
N CYS A 148 -11.42 -6.64 -6.60
CA CYS A 148 -11.60 -8.00 -6.11
C CYS A 148 -11.52 -9.03 -7.26
N ARG A 149 -12.17 -8.77 -8.37
CA ARG A 149 -12.12 -9.65 -9.57
C ARG A 149 -10.72 -9.75 -10.17
N ASP A 150 -9.96 -8.66 -10.16
CA ASP A 150 -8.58 -8.62 -10.67
C ASP A 150 -7.59 -9.37 -9.76
N GLY A 151 -7.98 -9.70 -8.51
CA GLY A 151 -7.16 -10.47 -7.57
C GLY A 151 -6.60 -9.68 -6.39
N PHE A 152 -7.02 -8.43 -6.19
CA PHE A 152 -6.70 -7.70 -4.95
C PHE A 152 -7.44 -8.29 -3.76
N ALA A 153 -6.82 -8.25 -2.59
CA ALA A 153 -7.37 -8.76 -1.34
C ALA A 153 -8.11 -7.68 -0.52
N GLY A 154 -7.95 -6.42 -0.91
CA GLY A 154 -8.54 -5.28 -0.25
C GLY A 154 -8.25 -3.98 -0.99
N MET A 155 -8.68 -2.87 -0.40
CA MET A 155 -8.53 -1.54 -0.97
C MET A 155 -8.34 -0.51 0.15
N LEU A 156 -7.54 0.52 -0.09
CA LEU A 156 -7.37 1.63 0.84
C LEU A 156 -8.61 2.53 0.85
N ALA A 157 -9.03 2.99 2.03
CA ALA A 157 -10.10 3.96 2.22
C ALA A 157 -9.54 5.29 2.73
N ILE A 158 -10.05 6.40 2.21
CA ILE A 158 -9.71 7.76 2.66
C ILE A 158 -10.87 8.45 3.40
N HIS A 159 -12.02 7.79 3.49
CA HIS A 159 -13.18 8.32 4.18
C HIS A 159 -13.97 7.19 4.85
N PRO A 160 -14.52 7.38 6.07
CA PRO A 160 -15.27 6.33 6.78
C PRO A 160 -16.45 5.76 5.99
N ALA A 161 -17.13 6.56 5.17
CA ALA A 161 -18.23 6.09 4.33
C ALA A 161 -17.82 5.03 3.29
N GLN A 162 -16.54 4.93 2.96
CA GLN A 162 -16.02 3.93 2.01
C GLN A 162 -15.85 2.53 2.61
N ILE A 163 -15.76 2.42 3.94
CA ILE A 163 -15.43 1.16 4.63
C ILE A 163 -16.49 0.09 4.35
N GLY A 164 -17.79 0.43 4.49
CA GLY A 164 -18.89 -0.52 4.26
C GLY A 164 -18.90 -1.08 2.83
N PRO A 165 -18.96 -0.22 1.80
CA PRO A 165 -18.90 -0.64 0.40
C PRO A 165 -17.66 -1.47 0.04
N ILE A 166 -16.47 -1.07 0.53
CA ILE A 166 -15.23 -1.83 0.29
C ILE A 166 -15.32 -3.21 0.92
N ASN A 167 -15.67 -3.30 2.20
CA ASN A 167 -15.80 -4.58 2.89
C ASN A 167 -16.80 -5.51 2.20
N ALA A 168 -17.94 -4.98 1.76
CA ALA A 168 -18.93 -5.76 1.02
C ALA A 168 -18.39 -6.34 -0.29
N ALA A 169 -17.56 -5.57 -1.03
CA ALA A 169 -16.99 -6.01 -2.29
C ALA A 169 -15.91 -7.11 -2.14
N PHE A 170 -15.19 -7.13 -1.01
CA PHE A 170 -14.12 -8.10 -0.74
C PHE A 170 -14.54 -9.25 0.21
N SER A 171 -15.78 -9.24 0.71
CA SER A 171 -16.32 -10.36 1.49
C SER A 171 -16.73 -11.50 0.54
N PRO A 172 -16.42 -12.77 0.88
CA PRO A 172 -16.94 -13.91 0.14
C PRO A 172 -18.47 -13.93 0.17
N SER A 173 -19.08 -14.18 -1.00
CA SER A 173 -20.52 -14.37 -1.15
C SER A 173 -20.96 -15.77 -0.72
#